data_8032a0b0116b60a4fb41cc3ff3ce71a8
#
_entry.id   8032a0b0116b60a4fb41cc3ff3ce71a8
#
_cell.length_a   1.000
_cell.length_b   1.000
_cell.length_c   1.000
_cell.angle_alpha   90.00
_cell.angle_beta   90.00
_cell.angle_gamma   90.00
#
_symmetry.space_group_name_H-M   'P 1'
#
loop_
_entity.id
_entity.type
_entity.pdbx_description
1 polymer ?
#
loop_
_entity_poly.entity_id
_entity_poly.type
_entity_poly.pdbx_seq_one_letter_code
_entity_poly.pdbx_strand_id
1 'polypeptide(L)'
;MKQSLIACLMIGFAITGIAQTANDPSAKKILDGVSAKFKTYKAVQATFTLKIEDAKDKIQGLQKGTVYMKGIKYRISLAGKENKEVFCDGTTSRTYDKTANEVTITKIDPAAKTITPQSLLTNFYDKDFLYKLNGEKKEGKKNLQEIEMTPIDKTKTFHKVYVYVDKATQSMYSAKVLDKNGNKYTYTVNTLIPKADINDQMFVFDKTKYPGVEEVDLR
;
A
#
# COMPACT_ATOMS: atom_id res chain seq x y z
N MET A 1 -8.04 78.08 13.53
CA MET A 1 -8.72 76.81 13.21
C MET A 1 -7.68 75.86 12.64
N LYS A 2 -7.17 74.94 13.46
CA LYS A 2 -6.14 73.96 13.05
C LYS A 2 -6.81 72.60 12.87
N GLN A 3 -6.84 72.11 11.64
CA GLN A 3 -7.32 70.74 11.37
C GLN A 3 -6.13 69.79 11.43
N SER A 4 -6.18 68.87 12.40
CA SER A 4 -5.21 67.75 12.53
C SER A 4 -5.68 66.56 11.72
N LEU A 5 -4.88 66.17 10.72
CA LEU A 5 -5.06 64.99 9.89
C LEU A 5 -4.43 63.80 10.64
N ILE A 6 -5.25 62.88 11.10
CA ILE A 6 -4.78 61.62 11.66
C ILE A 6 -4.72 60.60 10.53
N ALA A 7 -3.50 60.22 10.13
CA ALA A 7 -3.26 59.14 9.18
C ALA A 7 -3.26 57.79 9.93
N CYS A 8 -4.31 56.99 9.76
CA CYS A 8 -4.33 55.62 10.21
C CYS A 8 -3.47 54.75 9.28
N LEU A 9 -2.32 54.31 9.80
CA LEU A 9 -1.44 53.36 9.12
C LEU A 9 -2.01 51.94 9.39
N MET A 10 -2.70 51.38 8.37
CA MET A 10 -3.13 49.98 8.44
C MET A 10 -1.92 49.09 8.03
N ILE A 11 -1.33 48.46 9.08
CA ILE A 11 -0.33 47.40 8.86
C ILE A 11 -1.09 46.11 8.47
N GLY A 12 -1.13 45.83 7.19
CA GLY A 12 -1.63 44.57 6.68
C GLY A 12 -0.66 43.43 7.02
N PHE A 13 -1.05 42.59 7.97
CA PHE A 13 -0.37 41.30 8.21
C PHE A 13 -0.65 40.38 7.01
N ALA A 14 0.29 40.29 6.08
CA ALA A 14 0.29 39.27 5.06
C ALA A 14 0.64 37.93 5.74
N ILE A 15 -0.37 37.12 6.06
CA ILE A 15 -0.18 35.72 6.43
C ILE A 15 0.26 35.01 5.15
N THR A 16 1.57 34.88 4.95
CA THR A 16 2.13 34.00 3.92
C THR A 16 1.79 32.56 4.35
N GLY A 17 0.73 32.00 3.78
CA GLY A 17 0.44 30.59 3.87
C GLY A 17 1.62 29.81 3.28
N ILE A 18 2.46 29.26 4.14
CA ILE A 18 3.50 28.32 3.74
C ILE A 18 2.74 27.09 3.23
N ALA A 19 2.63 26.97 1.90
CA ALA A 19 2.17 25.76 1.25
C ALA A 19 3.16 24.65 1.66
N GLN A 20 2.74 23.78 2.54
CA GLN A 20 3.56 22.69 3.08
C GLN A 20 3.77 21.63 1.98
N THR A 21 4.80 21.83 1.18
CA THR A 21 5.26 20.88 0.14
C THR A 21 6.29 19.89 0.66
N ALA A 22 6.69 20.00 1.93
CA ALA A 22 7.67 19.13 2.56
C ALA A 22 6.97 17.93 3.24
N ASN A 23 7.58 16.77 3.11
CA ASN A 23 7.16 15.57 3.83
C ASN A 23 7.27 15.76 5.35
N ASP A 24 6.27 15.31 6.09
CA ASP A 24 6.24 15.38 7.55
C ASP A 24 7.33 14.49 8.17
N PRO A 25 8.30 15.06 8.93
CA PRO A 25 9.37 14.29 9.56
C PRO A 25 8.87 13.22 10.54
N SER A 26 7.72 13.45 11.21
CA SER A 26 7.12 12.49 12.14
C SER A 26 6.57 11.28 11.38
N ALA A 27 5.86 11.52 10.29
CA ALA A 27 5.40 10.46 9.39
C ALA A 27 6.57 9.68 8.80
N LYS A 28 7.64 10.40 8.36
CA LYS A 28 8.84 9.76 7.84
C LYS A 28 9.48 8.82 8.86
N LYS A 29 9.66 9.27 10.09
CA LYS A 29 10.24 8.45 11.16
C LYS A 29 9.47 7.15 11.39
N ILE A 30 8.13 7.20 11.35
CA ILE A 30 7.27 6.04 11.54
C ILE A 30 7.43 5.07 10.35
N LEU A 31 7.35 5.58 9.12
CA LEU A 31 7.50 4.78 7.91
C LEU A 31 8.88 4.14 7.79
N ASP A 32 9.94 4.91 8.12
CA ASP A 32 11.32 4.40 8.16
C ASP A 32 11.45 3.26 9.17
N GLY A 33 10.83 3.39 10.35
CA GLY A 33 10.81 2.35 11.38
C GLY A 33 10.17 1.05 10.91
N VAL A 34 8.98 1.15 10.27
CA VAL A 34 8.30 -0.01 9.67
C VAL A 34 9.17 -0.67 8.61
N SER A 35 9.73 0.12 7.72
CA SER A 35 10.58 -0.38 6.64
C SER A 35 11.87 -1.02 7.15
N ALA A 36 12.55 -0.37 8.12
CA ALA A 36 13.76 -0.91 8.74
C ALA A 36 13.48 -2.28 9.39
N LYS A 37 12.38 -2.37 10.14
CA LYS A 37 11.95 -3.62 10.76
C LYS A 37 11.66 -4.70 9.71
N PHE A 38 10.91 -4.38 8.66
CA PHE A 38 10.59 -5.33 7.59
C PHE A 38 11.86 -5.86 6.90
N LYS A 39 12.86 -5.00 6.67
CA LYS A 39 14.15 -5.36 6.06
C LYS A 39 14.99 -6.34 6.89
N THR A 40 14.72 -6.47 8.19
CA THR A 40 15.40 -7.49 9.01
C THR A 40 14.93 -8.92 8.71
N TYR A 41 13.79 -9.07 8.05
CA TYR A 41 13.23 -10.37 7.76
C TYR A 41 13.79 -10.92 6.44
N LYS A 42 14.40 -12.12 6.47
CA LYS A 42 14.86 -12.80 5.27
C LYS A 42 13.69 -13.19 4.35
N ALA A 43 12.63 -13.66 4.95
CA ALA A 43 11.37 -13.97 4.28
C ALA A 43 10.20 -13.77 5.25
N VAL A 44 8.99 -13.60 4.72
CA VAL A 44 7.77 -13.32 5.50
C VAL A 44 6.62 -14.13 4.95
N GLN A 45 5.81 -14.66 5.85
CA GLN A 45 4.45 -15.11 5.57
C GLN A 45 3.48 -14.18 6.29
N ALA A 46 2.48 -13.66 5.57
CA ALA A 46 1.42 -12.88 6.19
C ALA A 46 0.05 -13.35 5.69
N THR A 47 -0.94 -13.29 6.59
CA THR A 47 -2.35 -13.40 6.19
C THR A 47 -2.98 -12.03 6.24
N PHE A 48 -3.88 -11.75 5.33
CA PHE A 48 -4.54 -10.46 5.24
C PHE A 48 -6.03 -10.60 4.87
N THR A 49 -6.77 -9.55 5.17
CA THR A 49 -8.13 -9.36 4.69
C THR A 49 -8.16 -8.15 3.76
N LEU A 50 -8.71 -8.32 2.56
CA LEU A 50 -9.01 -7.25 1.61
C LEU A 50 -10.50 -6.95 1.68
N LYS A 51 -10.84 -5.72 2.09
CA LYS A 51 -12.19 -5.16 2.01
C LYS A 51 -12.26 -4.22 0.82
N ILE A 52 -13.26 -4.41 -0.04
CA ILE A 52 -13.53 -3.57 -1.21
C ILE A 52 -14.83 -2.82 -0.95
N GLU A 53 -14.79 -1.50 -1.03
CA GLU A 53 -15.95 -0.62 -0.85
C GLU A 53 -16.08 0.29 -2.08
N ASP A 54 -17.30 0.63 -2.45
CA ASP A 54 -17.56 1.63 -3.48
C ASP A 54 -17.44 3.07 -2.95
N ALA A 55 -17.70 4.05 -3.80
CA ALA A 55 -17.65 5.47 -3.44
C ALA A 55 -18.60 5.87 -2.30
N LYS A 56 -19.67 5.08 -2.08
CA LYS A 56 -20.68 5.30 -1.03
C LYS A 56 -20.41 4.47 0.23
N ASP A 57 -19.21 3.92 0.39
CA ASP A 57 -18.81 3.05 1.50
C ASP A 57 -19.58 1.73 1.60
N LYS A 58 -20.29 1.32 0.51
CA LYS A 58 -20.96 0.02 0.48
C LYS A 58 -19.94 -1.07 0.19
N ILE A 59 -19.92 -2.10 1.05
CA ILE A 59 -19.03 -3.25 0.87
C ILE A 59 -19.45 -4.02 -0.39
N GLN A 60 -18.52 -4.15 -1.33
CA GLN A 60 -18.64 -4.89 -2.57
C GLN A 60 -17.97 -6.27 -2.47
N GLY A 61 -16.98 -6.40 -1.59
CA GLY A 61 -16.26 -7.65 -1.40
C GLY A 61 -15.46 -7.70 -0.12
N LEU A 62 -15.30 -8.93 0.38
CA LEU A 62 -14.42 -9.25 1.49
C LEU A 62 -13.66 -10.53 1.12
N GLN A 63 -12.33 -10.43 1.01
CA GLN A 63 -11.49 -11.53 0.61
C GLN A 63 -10.42 -11.76 1.66
N LYS A 64 -10.06 -13.01 1.88
CA LYS A 64 -8.91 -13.38 2.71
C LYS A 64 -7.80 -13.88 1.82
N GLY A 65 -6.57 -13.57 2.18
CA GLY A 65 -5.41 -14.01 1.42
C GLY A 65 -4.23 -14.33 2.30
N THR A 66 -3.29 -15.05 1.69
CA THR A 66 -1.98 -15.30 2.25
C THR A 66 -0.95 -14.76 1.27
N VAL A 67 0.07 -14.09 1.77
CA VAL A 67 1.21 -13.64 0.99
C VAL A 67 2.49 -14.20 1.59
N TYR A 68 3.35 -14.73 0.72
CA TYR A 68 4.74 -15.07 1.00
C TYR A 68 5.64 -14.07 0.28
N MET A 69 6.68 -13.59 0.95
CA MET A 69 7.62 -12.62 0.39
C MET A 69 9.06 -12.99 0.74
N LYS A 70 9.98 -12.82 -0.24
CA LYS A 70 11.42 -12.98 -0.08
C LYS A 70 12.13 -12.02 -1.02
N GLY A 71 12.73 -10.96 -0.49
CA GLY A 71 13.27 -9.88 -1.31
C GLY A 71 12.19 -9.28 -2.21
N ILE A 72 12.40 -9.29 -3.52
CA ILE A 72 11.45 -8.80 -4.53
C ILE A 72 10.44 -9.85 -5.01
N LYS A 73 10.60 -11.10 -4.57
CA LYS A 73 9.73 -12.21 -4.94
C LYS A 73 8.54 -12.29 -3.99
N TYR A 74 7.38 -12.62 -4.54
CA TYR A 74 6.19 -12.85 -3.73
C TYR A 74 5.24 -13.87 -4.36
N ARG A 75 4.46 -14.54 -3.52
CA ARG A 75 3.29 -15.33 -3.92
C ARG A 75 2.10 -14.89 -3.09
N ILE A 76 0.99 -14.62 -3.76
CA ILE A 76 -0.29 -14.28 -3.12
C ILE A 76 -1.30 -15.36 -3.48
N SER A 77 -2.05 -15.83 -2.48
CA SER A 77 -3.21 -16.69 -2.69
C SER A 77 -4.44 -15.97 -2.13
N LEU A 78 -5.43 -15.71 -2.97
CA LEU A 78 -6.72 -15.15 -2.56
C LEU A 78 -7.73 -16.30 -2.41
N ALA A 79 -8.43 -16.32 -1.29
CA ALA A 79 -9.50 -17.27 -1.02
C ALA A 79 -10.86 -16.60 -1.26
N GLY A 80 -11.83 -17.32 -1.82
CA GLY A 80 -13.18 -16.84 -2.07
C GLY A 80 -13.57 -16.87 -3.55
N LYS A 81 -14.49 -16.01 -3.96
CA LYS A 81 -15.03 -16.02 -5.34
C LYS A 81 -13.97 -15.86 -6.43
N GLU A 82 -12.96 -15.05 -6.20
CA GLU A 82 -11.95 -14.79 -7.23
C GLU A 82 -10.87 -15.88 -7.33
N ASN A 83 -10.66 -16.65 -6.26
CA ASN A 83 -9.79 -17.83 -6.22
C ASN A 83 -8.52 -17.71 -7.10
N LYS A 84 -7.80 -16.59 -6.95
CA LYS A 84 -6.62 -16.24 -7.77
C LYS A 84 -5.34 -16.50 -7.00
N GLU A 85 -4.31 -16.89 -7.74
CA GLU A 85 -2.95 -16.97 -7.24
C GLU A 85 -2.02 -16.10 -8.09
N VAL A 86 -1.17 -15.33 -7.43
CA VAL A 86 -0.15 -14.52 -8.10
C VAL A 86 1.22 -15.04 -7.71
N PHE A 87 2.03 -15.33 -8.71
CA PHE A 87 3.43 -15.75 -8.56
C PHE A 87 4.32 -14.67 -9.16
N CYS A 88 5.27 -14.16 -8.40
CA CYS A 88 6.23 -13.17 -8.85
C CYS A 88 7.65 -13.63 -8.52
N ASP A 89 8.44 -13.86 -9.55
CA ASP A 89 9.85 -14.24 -9.43
C ASP A 89 10.81 -13.04 -9.31
N GLY A 90 10.26 -11.82 -9.32
CA GLY A 90 10.99 -10.56 -9.26
C GLY A 90 11.16 -9.89 -10.63
N THR A 91 10.91 -10.58 -11.74
CA THR A 91 10.97 -10.04 -13.10
C THR A 91 9.65 -10.20 -13.85
N THR A 92 8.94 -11.28 -13.57
CA THR A 92 7.69 -11.68 -14.21
C THR A 92 6.65 -11.98 -13.15
N SER A 93 5.43 -11.49 -13.36
CA SER A 93 4.25 -11.87 -12.58
C SER A 93 3.37 -12.79 -13.39
N ARG A 94 2.90 -13.86 -12.75
CA ARG A 94 1.94 -14.82 -13.31
C ARG A 94 0.71 -14.85 -12.41
N THR A 95 -0.41 -14.39 -12.95
CA THR A 95 -1.70 -14.39 -12.24
C THR A 95 -2.54 -15.56 -12.76
N TYR A 96 -2.69 -16.58 -11.94
CA TYR A 96 -3.52 -17.74 -12.24
C TYR A 96 -4.93 -17.53 -11.69
N ASP A 97 -5.92 -17.60 -12.59
CA ASP A 97 -7.34 -17.63 -12.27
C ASP A 97 -7.83 -19.07 -12.31
N LYS A 98 -8.15 -19.63 -11.13
CA LYS A 98 -8.62 -21.02 -11.02
C LYS A 98 -10.00 -21.23 -11.68
N THR A 99 -10.80 -20.19 -11.77
CA THR A 99 -12.16 -20.29 -12.33
C THR A 99 -12.11 -20.41 -13.85
N ALA A 100 -11.22 -19.63 -14.48
CA ALA A 100 -11.02 -19.67 -15.93
C ALA A 100 -10.00 -20.77 -16.35
N ASN A 101 -9.23 -21.33 -15.40
CA ASN A 101 -8.06 -22.16 -15.66
C ASN A 101 -7.06 -21.48 -16.60
N GLU A 102 -6.83 -20.20 -16.38
CA GLU A 102 -5.98 -19.33 -17.20
C GLU A 102 -4.85 -18.73 -16.36
N VAL A 103 -3.65 -18.61 -16.91
CA VAL A 103 -2.55 -17.84 -16.34
C VAL A 103 -2.15 -16.69 -17.25
N THR A 104 -2.33 -15.47 -16.76
CA THR A 104 -1.85 -14.26 -17.42
C THR A 104 -0.42 -13.97 -16.99
N ILE A 105 0.49 -13.78 -17.97
CA ILE A 105 1.90 -13.52 -17.76
C ILE A 105 2.20 -12.06 -18.11
N THR A 106 2.78 -11.32 -17.16
CA THR A 106 3.15 -9.91 -17.34
C THR A 106 4.58 -9.67 -16.88
N LYS A 107 5.27 -8.74 -17.52
CA LYS A 107 6.56 -8.26 -17.04
C LYS A 107 6.35 -7.32 -15.84
N ILE A 108 7.21 -7.44 -14.82
CA ILE A 108 7.21 -6.46 -13.72
C ILE A 108 7.76 -5.14 -14.27
N ASP A 109 6.94 -4.12 -14.22
CA ASP A 109 7.35 -2.75 -14.50
C ASP A 109 7.63 -2.04 -13.17
N PRO A 110 8.89 -1.65 -12.89
CA PRO A 110 9.22 -0.86 -11.69
C PRO A 110 8.49 0.48 -11.64
N ALA A 111 8.10 1.01 -12.80
CA ALA A 111 7.29 2.23 -12.93
C ALA A 111 5.78 1.97 -12.87
N ALA A 112 5.37 0.73 -12.58
CA ALA A 112 3.96 0.35 -12.57
C ALA A 112 3.13 1.28 -11.70
N LYS A 113 1.95 1.61 -12.21
CA LYS A 113 1.00 2.53 -11.57
C LYS A 113 0.22 1.89 -10.42
N THR A 114 0.51 0.63 -10.09
CA THR A 114 -0.17 -0.18 -9.08
C THR A 114 0.67 -0.34 -7.81
N ILE A 115 -0.02 -0.55 -6.69
CA ILE A 115 0.63 -0.85 -5.41
C ILE A 115 0.74 -2.37 -5.27
N THR A 116 1.96 -2.86 -5.02
CA THR A 116 2.21 -4.26 -4.66
C THR A 116 2.28 -4.43 -3.15
N PRO A 117 2.02 -5.64 -2.61
CA PRO A 117 2.18 -5.88 -1.17
C PRO A 117 3.59 -5.54 -0.66
N GLN A 118 4.61 -5.78 -1.47
CA GLN A 118 5.98 -5.46 -1.13
C GLN A 118 6.22 -3.95 -1.09
N SER A 119 5.70 -3.20 -2.07
CA SER A 119 5.87 -1.74 -2.09
C SER A 119 5.25 -1.07 -0.86
N LEU A 120 4.18 -1.62 -0.28
CA LEU A 120 3.60 -1.12 0.97
C LEU A 120 4.51 -1.29 2.20
N LEU A 121 5.50 -2.19 2.14
CA LEU A 121 6.36 -2.55 3.26
C LEU A 121 7.82 -2.10 3.10
N THR A 122 8.16 -1.50 1.95
CA THR A 122 9.50 -1.03 1.63
C THR A 122 9.52 0.50 1.45
N ASN A 123 10.69 1.11 1.24
CA ASN A 123 10.88 2.58 1.17
C ASN A 123 10.28 3.24 -0.09
N PHE A 124 9.24 2.68 -0.72
CA PHE A 124 8.63 3.25 -1.92
C PHE A 124 8.05 4.66 -1.69
N TYR A 125 7.68 4.97 -0.43
CA TYR A 125 7.03 6.23 -0.05
C TYR A 125 7.95 7.45 -0.22
N ASP A 126 9.26 7.30 -0.08
CA ASP A 126 10.19 8.42 0.09
C ASP A 126 10.31 9.29 -1.19
N LYS A 127 10.22 8.67 -2.36
CA LYS A 127 10.32 9.35 -3.66
C LYS A 127 9.00 9.51 -4.40
N ASP A 128 8.03 8.65 -4.08
CA ASP A 128 6.80 8.53 -4.87
C ASP A 128 5.60 9.21 -4.21
N PHE A 129 5.72 9.62 -2.95
CA PHE A 129 4.60 10.18 -2.19
C PHE A 129 4.96 11.43 -1.40
N LEU A 130 4.00 12.33 -1.30
CA LEU A 130 3.91 13.28 -0.20
C LEU A 130 3.16 12.62 0.94
N TYR A 131 3.64 12.76 2.17
CA TYR A 131 3.04 12.11 3.33
C TYR A 131 3.02 13.01 4.56
N LYS A 132 1.99 12.81 5.40
CA LYS A 132 1.82 13.49 6.69
C LYS A 132 1.22 12.54 7.73
N LEU A 133 1.51 12.81 8.99
CA LEU A 133 0.89 12.14 10.13
C LEU A 133 -0.44 12.85 10.47
N ASN A 134 -1.57 12.14 10.36
CA ASN A 134 -2.88 12.67 10.73
C ASN A 134 -3.17 12.54 12.25
N GLY A 135 -2.33 11.77 12.97
CA GLY A 135 -2.49 11.54 14.41
C GLY A 135 -2.67 10.06 14.77
N GLU A 136 -3.27 9.82 15.91
CA GLU A 136 -3.49 8.47 16.45
C GLU A 136 -4.96 8.09 16.46
N LYS A 137 -5.25 6.83 16.20
CA LYS A 137 -6.58 6.25 16.19
C LYS A 137 -6.59 4.95 16.98
N LYS A 138 -7.61 4.75 17.80
CA LYS A 138 -7.82 3.46 18.49
C LYS A 138 -8.64 2.52 17.62
N GLU A 139 -8.19 1.28 17.51
CA GLU A 139 -8.94 0.18 16.90
C GLU A 139 -8.84 -1.06 17.81
N GLY A 140 -9.91 -1.35 18.52
CA GLY A 140 -9.92 -2.33 19.60
C GLY A 140 -8.90 -1.97 20.70
N LYS A 141 -7.94 -2.88 20.93
CA LYS A 141 -6.84 -2.67 21.90
C LYS A 141 -5.60 -2.02 21.30
N LYS A 142 -5.59 -1.67 20.01
CA LYS A 142 -4.44 -1.12 19.31
C LYS A 142 -4.51 0.40 19.23
N ASN A 143 -3.36 1.05 19.40
CA ASN A 143 -3.15 2.46 19.08
C ASN A 143 -2.47 2.52 17.72
N LEU A 144 -3.18 3.02 16.73
CA LEU A 144 -2.70 3.11 15.35
C LEU A 144 -2.30 4.54 15.03
N GLN A 145 -1.15 4.71 14.42
CA GLN A 145 -0.71 5.97 13.83
C GLN A 145 -1.18 6.01 12.39
N GLU A 146 -1.99 7.03 12.05
CA GLU A 146 -2.54 7.19 10.69
C GLU A 146 -1.63 8.10 9.89
N ILE A 147 -1.08 7.58 8.79
CA ILE A 147 -0.26 8.33 7.85
C ILE A 147 -1.02 8.44 6.53
N GLU A 148 -1.28 9.66 6.11
CA GLU A 148 -1.85 9.97 4.81
C GLU A 148 -0.74 10.14 3.78
N MET A 149 -0.89 9.49 2.64
CA MET A 149 0.07 9.51 1.54
C MET A 149 -0.64 9.90 0.24
N THR A 150 -0.08 10.87 -0.46
CA THR A 150 -0.59 11.34 -1.76
C THR A 150 0.47 11.09 -2.82
N PRO A 151 0.18 10.34 -3.90
CA PRO A 151 1.17 10.09 -4.94
C PRO A 151 1.57 11.38 -5.65
N ILE A 152 2.88 11.55 -5.88
CA ILE A 152 3.45 12.67 -6.64
C ILE A 152 3.06 12.52 -8.12
N ASP A 153 3.18 11.29 -8.65
CA ASP A 153 2.74 10.96 -10.00
C ASP A 153 1.21 10.94 -10.08
N LYS A 154 0.65 11.94 -10.74
CA LYS A 154 -0.80 12.08 -10.93
C LYS A 154 -1.38 11.08 -11.95
N THR A 155 -0.56 10.30 -12.65
CA THR A 155 -1.03 9.26 -13.58
C THR A 155 -1.36 7.94 -12.88
N LYS A 156 -0.98 7.76 -11.60
CA LYS A 156 -1.37 6.59 -10.79
C LYS A 156 -2.89 6.39 -10.81
N THR A 157 -3.34 5.14 -10.75
CA THR A 157 -4.77 4.78 -10.75
C THR A 157 -5.48 5.15 -9.45
N PHE A 158 -4.74 5.49 -8.41
CA PHE A 158 -5.22 5.93 -7.10
C PHE A 158 -4.73 7.36 -6.82
N HIS A 159 -5.43 8.05 -5.92
CA HIS A 159 -5.12 9.42 -5.56
C HIS A 159 -4.69 9.57 -4.09
N LYS A 160 -4.93 8.57 -3.25
CA LYS A 160 -4.58 8.60 -1.82
C LYS A 160 -4.37 7.20 -1.26
N VAL A 161 -3.46 7.10 -0.30
CA VAL A 161 -3.25 5.91 0.54
C VAL A 161 -3.20 6.34 1.99
N TYR A 162 -3.92 5.65 2.85
CA TYR A 162 -3.76 5.74 4.31
C TYR A 162 -3.04 4.50 4.80
N VAL A 163 -1.95 4.69 5.52
CA VAL A 163 -1.20 3.61 6.18
C VAL A 163 -1.45 3.73 7.68
N TYR A 164 -1.86 2.64 8.29
CA TYR A 164 -2.07 2.54 9.73
C TYR A 164 -0.97 1.67 10.33
N VAL A 165 -0.19 2.25 11.23
CA VAL A 165 0.93 1.60 11.91
C VAL A 165 0.57 1.37 13.37
N ASP A 166 0.68 0.13 13.83
CA ASP A 166 0.53 -0.21 15.24
C ASP A 166 1.73 0.35 16.02
N LYS A 167 1.44 1.32 16.90
CA LYS A 167 2.45 2.06 17.66
C LYS A 167 3.27 1.16 18.58
N ALA A 168 2.64 0.14 19.16
CA ALA A 168 3.30 -0.77 20.10
C ALA A 168 4.28 -1.70 19.40
N THR A 169 3.91 -2.20 18.23
CA THR A 169 4.71 -3.18 17.47
C THR A 169 5.55 -2.56 16.38
N GLN A 170 5.34 -1.28 16.04
CA GLN A 170 5.97 -0.60 14.89
C GLN A 170 5.85 -1.42 13.60
N SER A 171 4.67 -1.99 13.38
CA SER A 171 4.38 -2.81 12.21
C SER A 171 3.15 -2.28 11.51
N MET A 172 3.10 -2.43 10.19
CA MET A 172 1.90 -2.06 9.44
C MET A 172 0.71 -2.92 9.90
N TYR A 173 -0.37 -2.26 10.29
CA TYR A 173 -1.64 -2.87 10.64
C TYR A 173 -2.55 -2.97 9.42
N SER A 174 -2.72 -1.88 8.70
CA SER A 174 -3.52 -1.86 7.48
C SER A 174 -3.08 -0.74 6.52
N ALA A 175 -3.48 -0.88 5.26
CA ALA A 175 -3.37 0.16 4.26
C ALA A 175 -4.70 0.30 3.52
N LYS A 176 -5.20 1.54 3.38
CA LYS A 176 -6.42 1.87 2.64
C LYS A 176 -6.06 2.68 1.41
N VAL A 177 -6.32 2.15 0.23
CA VAL A 177 -6.07 2.78 -1.07
C VAL A 177 -7.38 3.34 -1.60
N LEU A 178 -7.39 4.61 -1.99
CA LEU A 178 -8.52 5.28 -2.63
C LEU A 178 -8.21 5.42 -4.12
N ASP A 179 -8.93 4.69 -4.95
CA ASP A 179 -8.75 4.78 -6.39
C ASP A 179 -9.49 6.00 -6.97
N LYS A 180 -9.18 6.33 -8.22
CA LYS A 180 -9.79 7.47 -8.91
C LYS A 180 -11.22 7.23 -9.35
N ASN A 181 -11.68 5.99 -9.37
CA ASN A 181 -13.06 5.60 -9.68
C ASN A 181 -13.95 5.66 -8.44
N GLY A 182 -13.37 6.02 -7.27
CA GLY A 182 -14.06 6.12 -6.00
C GLY A 182 -14.08 4.84 -5.17
N ASN A 183 -13.55 3.75 -5.68
CA ASN A 183 -13.45 2.51 -4.90
C ASN A 183 -12.37 2.64 -3.81
N LYS A 184 -12.58 1.91 -2.72
CA LYS A 184 -11.69 1.89 -1.56
C LYS A 184 -11.26 0.45 -1.29
N TYR A 185 -9.96 0.22 -1.26
CA TYR A 185 -9.36 -1.09 -1.01
C TYR A 185 -8.63 -1.05 0.32
N THR A 186 -9.14 -1.76 1.32
CA THR A 186 -8.50 -1.82 2.64
C THR A 186 -7.87 -3.19 2.85
N TYR A 187 -6.55 -3.21 2.94
CA TYR A 187 -5.73 -4.39 3.25
C TYR A 187 -5.41 -4.38 4.74
N THR A 188 -5.97 -5.30 5.50
CA THR A 188 -5.66 -5.46 6.93
C THR A 188 -4.76 -6.67 7.12
N VAL A 189 -3.61 -6.49 7.77
CA VAL A 189 -2.69 -7.58 8.11
C VAL A 189 -3.22 -8.30 9.34
N ASN A 190 -3.63 -9.56 9.17
CA ASN A 190 -4.14 -10.38 10.28
C ASN A 190 -2.99 -11.02 11.07
N THR A 191 -2.02 -11.60 10.34
CA THR A 191 -0.80 -12.16 10.93
C THR A 191 0.40 -11.79 10.06
N LEU A 192 1.56 -11.60 10.69
CA LEU A 192 2.83 -11.43 10.00
C LEU A 192 3.86 -12.27 10.73
N ILE A 193 4.41 -13.27 10.07
CA ILE A 193 5.32 -14.27 10.63
C ILE A 193 6.62 -14.22 9.85
N PRO A 194 7.72 -13.75 10.47
CA PRO A 194 9.05 -13.86 9.86
C PRO A 194 9.40 -15.32 9.63
N LYS A 195 10.01 -15.62 8.50
CA LYS A 195 10.51 -16.94 8.13
C LYS A 195 12.03 -16.89 8.01
N ALA A 196 12.69 -17.96 8.44
CA ALA A 196 14.14 -18.07 8.29
C ALA A 196 14.52 -18.16 6.81
N ASP A 197 13.76 -18.93 6.05
CA ASP A 197 13.87 -19.06 4.60
C ASP A 197 12.55 -19.55 3.97
N ILE A 198 12.39 -19.27 2.68
CA ILE A 198 11.33 -19.79 1.82
C ILE A 198 11.99 -20.27 0.54
N ASN A 199 11.67 -21.50 0.12
CA ASN A 199 12.19 -22.05 -1.12
C ASN A 199 11.73 -21.19 -2.32
N ASP A 200 12.66 -20.81 -3.18
CA ASP A 200 12.43 -19.94 -4.34
C ASP A 200 11.44 -20.53 -5.34
N GLN A 201 11.31 -21.85 -5.40
CA GLN A 201 10.30 -22.53 -6.22
C GLN A 201 8.85 -22.16 -5.85
N MET A 202 8.63 -21.65 -4.63
CA MET A 202 7.31 -21.16 -4.21
C MET A 202 6.84 -19.95 -5.03
N PHE A 203 7.76 -19.19 -5.58
CA PHE A 203 7.50 -17.96 -6.34
C PHE A 203 7.39 -18.18 -7.85
N VAL A 204 7.61 -19.41 -8.30
CA VAL A 204 7.55 -19.80 -9.71
C VAL A 204 6.24 -20.54 -9.97
N PHE A 205 5.54 -20.14 -11.03
CA PHE A 205 4.38 -20.88 -11.51
C PHE A 205 4.87 -22.13 -12.25
N ASP A 206 4.53 -23.28 -11.72
CA ASP A 206 4.89 -24.58 -12.31
C ASP A 206 3.67 -25.12 -13.07
N LYS A 207 3.68 -24.98 -14.39
CA LYS A 207 2.58 -25.38 -15.29
C LYS A 207 2.19 -26.85 -15.11
N THR A 208 3.12 -27.72 -14.75
CA THR A 208 2.82 -29.15 -14.57
C THR A 208 1.81 -29.43 -13.46
N LYS A 209 1.65 -28.49 -12.53
CA LYS A 209 0.67 -28.57 -11.43
C LYS A 209 -0.74 -28.07 -11.81
N TYR A 210 -0.89 -27.56 -13.03
CA TYR A 210 -2.14 -26.96 -13.52
C TYR A 210 -2.52 -27.55 -14.88
N PRO A 211 -3.04 -28.79 -14.92
CA PRO A 211 -3.38 -29.47 -16.18
C PRO A 211 -4.38 -28.67 -17.00
N GLY A 212 -4.10 -28.52 -18.30
CA GLY A 212 -4.97 -27.81 -19.23
C GLY A 212 -5.03 -26.29 -19.04
N VAL A 213 -4.10 -25.69 -18.28
CA VAL A 213 -4.05 -24.23 -18.10
C VAL A 213 -3.75 -23.53 -19.42
N GLU A 214 -4.55 -22.52 -19.74
CA GLU A 214 -4.32 -21.61 -20.87
C GLU A 214 -3.35 -20.51 -20.43
N GLU A 215 -2.38 -20.19 -21.30
CA GLU A 215 -1.39 -19.13 -21.04
C GLU A 215 -1.67 -17.93 -21.92
N VAL A 216 -1.88 -16.77 -21.29
CA VAL A 216 -1.99 -15.46 -21.96
C VAL A 216 -0.73 -14.65 -21.65
N ASP A 217 0.18 -14.56 -22.63
CA ASP A 217 1.44 -13.82 -22.47
C ASP A 217 1.29 -12.37 -22.95
N LEU A 218 1.43 -11.43 -22.03
CA LEU A 218 1.31 -9.97 -22.24
C LEU A 218 2.66 -9.24 -22.05
N ARG A 219 3.80 -9.92 -22.15
CA ARG A 219 5.13 -9.32 -21.94
C ARG A 219 5.65 -8.52 -23.13
#